data_4c52abb2f8a06ad702bfe4d2f04a9ca4
#
_entry.id   4c52abb2f8a06ad702bfe4d2f04a9ca4
#
_cell.length_a   1.000
_cell.length_b   1.000
_cell.length_c   1.000
_cell.angle_alpha   90.00
_cell.angle_beta   90.00
_cell.angle_gamma   90.00
#
_symmetry.space_group_name_H-M   'P 1'
#
loop_
_entity.id
_entity.type
_entity.pdbx_description
1 polymer ?
#
loop_
_entity_poly.entity_id
_entity_poly.type
_entity_poly.pdbx_seq_one_letter_code
_entity_poly.pdbx_strand_id
1 'polypeptide(L)'
;CCQHELQKVLDDKGAFAGLMRQSILRERLCDILTDSFRAQILRILGFRTQVIEFVSSEATARNILLKCVWGVKPGQSGPVSEYLDLRDYWRVTPWLEKRLGDRLSKWLERYE
;
A
#
# COMPACT_ATOMS: atom_id res chain seq x y z
N CYS A 1 7.32 -2.81 8.30
CA CYS A 1 6.85 -1.71 7.45
C CYS A 1 7.76 -1.55 6.24
N CYS A 2 7.20 -1.30 5.08
CA CYS A 2 7.96 -1.12 3.85
C CYS A 2 8.49 0.31 3.63
N GLN A 3 8.24 1.20 4.57
CA GLN A 3 8.58 2.62 4.41
C GLN A 3 10.09 2.85 4.18
N HIS A 4 10.91 2.09 4.89
CA HIS A 4 12.36 2.20 4.74
C HIS A 4 12.82 1.78 3.34
N GLU A 5 12.26 0.70 2.82
CA GLU A 5 12.53 0.25 1.45
C GLU A 5 12.05 1.27 0.43
N LEU A 6 10.87 1.85 0.65
CA LEU A 6 10.32 2.86 -0.23
C LEU A 6 11.23 4.08 -0.32
N GLN A 7 11.77 4.53 0.80
CA GLN A 7 12.67 5.68 0.81
C GLN A 7 13.91 5.44 -0.05
N LYS A 8 14.43 4.22 -0.03
CA LYS A 8 15.58 3.86 -0.87
C LYS A 8 15.23 3.82 -2.35
N VAL A 9 14.09 3.23 -2.68
CA VAL A 9 13.66 3.06 -4.07
C VAL A 9 13.24 4.38 -4.70
N LEU A 10 12.63 5.26 -3.93
CA LEU A 10 12.16 6.55 -4.44
C LEU A 10 13.28 7.42 -5.00
N ASP A 11 14.49 7.29 -4.48
CA ASP A 11 15.64 8.06 -4.98
C ASP A 11 15.94 7.76 -6.45
N ASP A 12 15.56 6.56 -6.92
CA ASP A 12 15.82 6.13 -8.29
C ASP A 12 14.70 6.50 -9.27
N LYS A 13 13.64 7.15 -8.81
CA LYS A 13 12.50 7.51 -9.64
C LYS A 13 12.63 8.92 -10.18
N GLY A 14 13.24 9.07 -11.35
CA GLY A 14 13.53 10.37 -11.94
C GLY A 14 12.32 11.29 -12.07
N ALA A 15 11.15 10.77 -12.40
CA ALA A 15 9.93 11.57 -12.53
C ALA A 15 9.50 12.22 -11.22
N PHE A 16 9.91 11.66 -10.09
CA PHE A 16 9.57 12.15 -8.76
C PHE A 16 10.72 12.88 -8.07
N ALA A 17 11.81 13.16 -8.81
CA ALA A 17 12.99 13.77 -8.22
C ALA A 17 12.69 15.09 -7.51
N GLY A 18 11.85 15.92 -8.09
CA GLY A 18 11.48 17.19 -7.48
C GLY A 18 10.74 17.03 -6.15
N LEU A 19 9.87 16.03 -6.08
CA LEU A 19 9.14 15.73 -4.87
C LEU A 19 10.06 15.15 -3.80
N MET A 20 11.02 14.33 -4.21
CA MET A 20 11.94 13.67 -3.29
C MET A 20 12.92 14.63 -2.60
N ARG A 21 13.12 15.81 -3.14
CA ARG A 21 14.01 16.82 -2.54
C ARG A 21 13.48 17.34 -1.21
N GLN A 22 12.19 17.26 -1.00
CA GLN A 22 11.57 17.76 0.22
C GLN A 22 11.29 16.57 1.15
N SER A 23 11.98 16.51 2.28
CA SER A 23 11.87 15.37 3.19
C SER A 23 10.43 15.14 3.68
N ILE A 24 9.69 16.22 3.92
CA ILE A 24 8.29 16.11 4.36
C ILE A 24 7.44 15.46 3.29
N LEU A 25 7.59 15.88 2.03
CA LEU A 25 6.82 15.31 0.93
C LEU A 25 7.20 13.86 0.67
N ARG A 26 8.48 13.55 0.78
CA ARG A 26 8.98 12.19 0.63
C ARG A 26 8.38 11.27 1.67
N GLU A 27 8.37 11.69 2.93
CA GLU A 27 7.75 10.90 4.01
C GLU A 27 6.26 10.70 3.78
N ARG A 28 5.55 11.72 3.34
CA ARG A 28 4.12 11.63 3.07
C ARG A 28 3.82 10.68 1.93
N LEU A 29 4.66 10.69 0.89
CA LEU A 29 4.50 9.74 -0.20
C LEU A 29 4.70 8.31 0.29
N CYS A 30 5.71 8.08 1.11
CA CYS A 30 5.94 6.76 1.70
C CYS A 30 4.76 6.29 2.54
N ASP A 31 4.17 7.19 3.32
CA ASP A 31 2.99 6.87 4.12
C ASP A 31 1.80 6.50 3.23
N ILE A 32 1.56 7.29 2.18
CA ILE A 32 0.47 7.05 1.24
C ILE A 32 0.65 5.70 0.56
N LEU A 33 1.86 5.40 0.10
CA LEU A 33 2.14 4.12 -0.57
C LEU A 33 1.98 2.95 0.39
N THR A 34 2.44 3.09 1.63
CA THR A 34 2.29 2.05 2.65
C THR A 34 0.81 1.74 2.90
N ASP A 35 0.01 2.77 3.06
CA ASP A 35 -1.42 2.59 3.29
C ASP A 35 -2.13 2.04 2.05
N SER A 36 -1.68 2.44 0.87
CA SER A 36 -2.21 1.91 -0.39
C SER A 36 -1.95 0.41 -0.53
N PHE A 37 -0.74 -0.04 -0.20
CA PHE A 37 -0.42 -1.47 -0.20
C PHE A 37 -1.32 -2.23 0.76
N ARG A 38 -1.51 -1.71 1.96
CA ARG A 38 -2.37 -2.35 2.96
C ARG A 38 -3.81 -2.47 2.48
N ALA A 39 -4.34 -1.40 1.90
CA ALA A 39 -5.70 -1.38 1.38
C ALA A 39 -5.88 -2.40 0.26
N GLN A 40 -4.93 -2.47 -0.67
CA GLN A 40 -4.99 -3.42 -1.77
C GLN A 40 -4.92 -4.87 -1.29
N ILE A 41 -4.04 -5.15 -0.33
CA ILE A 41 -3.93 -6.50 0.24
C ILE A 41 -5.27 -6.92 0.87
N LEU A 42 -5.90 -6.03 1.62
CA LEU A 42 -7.18 -6.33 2.26
C LEU A 42 -8.26 -6.61 1.22
N ARG A 43 -8.27 -5.88 0.11
CA ARG A 43 -9.20 -6.14 -0.99
C ARG A 43 -8.98 -7.52 -1.60
N ILE A 44 -7.72 -7.93 -1.77
CA ILE A 44 -7.38 -9.25 -2.31
C ILE A 44 -7.89 -10.35 -1.38
N LEU A 45 -7.80 -10.14 -0.08
CA LEU A 45 -8.22 -11.15 0.91
C LEU A 45 -9.74 -11.29 1.03
N GLY A 46 -10.50 -10.41 0.41
CA GLY A 46 -11.95 -10.52 0.43
C GLY A 46 -12.66 -9.51 1.31
N PHE A 47 -11.98 -8.43 1.68
CA PHE A 47 -12.57 -7.35 2.46
C PHE A 47 -13.01 -6.21 1.55
N ARG A 48 -14.21 -5.70 1.79
CA ARG A 48 -14.62 -4.43 1.23
C ARG A 48 -13.90 -3.36 2.04
N THR A 49 -12.99 -2.64 1.41
CA THR A 49 -12.08 -1.74 2.09
C THR A 49 -12.40 -0.29 1.78
N GLN A 50 -12.48 0.52 2.80
CA GLN A 50 -12.71 1.94 2.68
C GLN A 50 -11.58 2.67 3.41
N VAL A 51 -10.97 3.63 2.72
CA VAL A 51 -9.92 4.47 3.30
C VAL A 51 -10.58 5.76 3.78
N ILE A 52 -10.46 6.02 5.07
CA ILE A 52 -11.09 7.18 5.70
C ILE A 52 -10.01 8.05 6.34
N GLU A 53 -10.06 9.33 6.03
CA GLU A 53 -9.22 10.31 6.71
C GLU A 53 -10.05 10.99 7.78
N PHE A 54 -9.52 11.08 9.00
CA PHE A 54 -10.17 11.83 10.04
C PHE A 54 -9.18 12.79 10.69
N VAL A 55 -9.69 13.95 11.12
CA VAL A 55 -8.90 14.99 11.74
C VAL A 55 -9.12 14.93 13.24
N SER A 56 -8.03 14.74 13.96
CA SER A 56 -8.06 14.83 15.41
C SER A 56 -8.13 16.29 15.82
N SER A 57 -8.84 16.59 16.93
CA SER A 57 -8.93 17.95 17.46
C SER A 57 -7.57 18.49 17.91
N GLU A 58 -6.58 17.65 18.04
CA GLU A 58 -5.24 18.04 18.44
C GLU A 58 -4.32 18.37 17.27
N ALA A 59 -4.86 18.52 16.11
CA ALA A 59 -4.19 19.07 14.93
C ALA A 59 -2.84 18.43 14.57
N THR A 60 -2.61 17.23 14.96
CA THR A 60 -1.42 16.56 14.50
C THR A 60 -1.79 15.65 13.35
N ALA A 61 -0.95 15.51 12.48
CA ALA A 61 -0.81 14.57 11.43
C ALA A 61 -2.05 13.76 11.05
N ARG A 62 -2.09 13.42 9.89
CA ARG A 62 -3.06 12.60 9.22
C ARG A 62 -3.36 11.32 9.95
N ASN A 63 -4.61 11.08 10.20
CA ASN A 63 -5.05 9.79 10.66
C ASN A 63 -5.84 9.13 9.55
N ILE A 64 -5.29 8.04 9.03
CA ILE A 64 -5.96 7.25 8.02
C ILE A 64 -6.45 5.97 8.68
N LEU A 65 -7.74 5.72 8.52
CA LEU A 65 -8.38 4.54 9.02
C LEU A 65 -8.74 3.64 7.84
N LEU A 66 -8.34 2.38 7.90
CA LEU A 66 -8.78 1.39 6.94
C LEU A 66 -9.95 0.65 7.53
N LYS A 67 -11.14 0.94 7.03
CA LYS A 67 -12.35 0.25 7.44
C LYS A 67 -12.59 -0.92 6.52
N CYS A 68 -12.63 -2.13 7.09
CA CYS A 68 -12.74 -3.35 6.32
C CYS A 68 -13.95 -4.14 6.75
N VAL A 69 -14.73 -4.60 5.79
CA VAL A 69 -15.90 -5.46 6.05
C VAL A 69 -15.75 -6.69 5.17
N TRP A 70 -15.81 -7.86 5.80
CA TRP A 70 -15.79 -9.13 5.09
C TRP A 70 -17.04 -9.26 4.23
N GLY A 71 -16.90 -9.74 3.01
CA GLY A 71 -18.08 -9.94 2.17
C GLY A 71 -17.83 -9.84 0.68
N VAL A 72 -16.58 -9.72 0.27
CA VAL A 72 -16.21 -9.72 -1.14
C VAL A 72 -15.47 -11.01 -1.44
N LYS A 73 -15.64 -11.53 -2.65
CA LYS A 73 -14.94 -12.76 -3.06
C LYS A 73 -13.43 -12.49 -3.08
N PRO A 74 -12.61 -13.32 -2.39
CA PRO A 74 -11.17 -13.12 -2.39
C PRO A 74 -10.54 -13.49 -3.73
N GLY A 75 -9.36 -12.90 -3.99
CA GLY A 75 -8.58 -13.26 -5.16
C GLY A 75 -9.12 -12.75 -6.49
N GLN A 76 -9.92 -11.69 -6.49
CA GLN A 76 -10.42 -11.11 -7.75
C GLN A 76 -9.28 -10.51 -8.54
N SER A 77 -9.38 -10.59 -9.87
CA SER A 77 -8.31 -10.14 -10.76
C SER A 77 -8.03 -8.63 -10.67
N GLY A 78 -9.07 -7.82 -10.52
CA GLY A 78 -8.90 -6.37 -10.41
C GLY A 78 -7.97 -5.96 -9.29
N PRO A 79 -8.31 -6.28 -8.03
CA PRO A 79 -7.44 -5.94 -6.91
C PRO A 79 -6.06 -6.55 -6.98
N VAL A 80 -5.93 -7.79 -7.45
CA VAL A 80 -4.64 -8.45 -7.59
C VAL A 80 -3.78 -7.73 -8.61
N SER A 81 -4.35 -7.41 -9.77
CA SER A 81 -3.63 -6.70 -10.83
C SER A 81 -3.16 -5.33 -10.36
N GLU A 82 -4.02 -4.57 -9.71
CA GLU A 82 -3.66 -3.25 -9.17
C GLU A 82 -2.52 -3.35 -8.15
N TYR A 83 -2.58 -4.35 -7.29
CA TYR A 83 -1.53 -4.56 -6.29
C TYR A 83 -0.20 -4.90 -6.93
N LEU A 84 -0.20 -5.81 -7.88
CA LEU A 84 1.03 -6.22 -8.57
C LEU A 84 1.64 -5.07 -9.35
N ASP A 85 0.82 -4.26 -10.02
CA ASP A 85 1.31 -3.09 -10.74
C ASP A 85 1.98 -2.09 -9.79
N LEU A 86 1.36 -1.85 -8.65
CA LEU A 86 1.91 -0.94 -7.66
C LEU A 86 3.22 -1.47 -7.07
N ARG A 87 3.24 -2.75 -6.71
CA ARG A 87 4.42 -3.41 -6.17
C ARG A 87 5.58 -3.38 -7.17
N ASP A 88 5.30 -3.73 -8.43
CA ASP A 88 6.34 -3.82 -9.46
C ASP A 88 6.88 -2.45 -9.83
N TYR A 89 6.02 -1.44 -9.88
CA TYR A 89 6.48 -0.08 -10.17
C TYR A 89 7.45 0.44 -9.12
N TRP A 90 7.13 0.23 -7.83
CA TRP A 90 7.93 0.74 -6.72
C TRP A 90 9.01 -0.24 -6.26
N ARG A 91 8.98 -1.48 -6.75
CA ARG A 91 9.99 -2.52 -6.47
C ARG A 91 10.18 -2.79 -4.99
N VAL A 92 9.10 -2.83 -4.24
CA VAL A 92 9.13 -3.16 -2.83
C VAL A 92 8.19 -4.31 -2.53
N THR A 93 8.53 -5.10 -1.52
CA THR A 93 7.65 -6.13 -1.00
C THR A 93 7.13 -5.66 0.35
N PRO A 94 5.84 -5.31 0.45
CA PRO A 94 5.30 -4.84 1.72
C PRO A 94 5.46 -5.86 2.84
N TRP A 95 5.70 -5.36 4.03
CA TRP A 95 5.84 -6.22 5.20
C TRP A 95 4.61 -7.09 5.42
N LEU A 96 3.42 -6.55 5.18
CA LEU A 96 2.18 -7.30 5.34
C LEU A 96 2.11 -8.50 4.39
N GLU A 97 2.62 -8.37 3.16
CA GLU A 97 2.71 -9.50 2.23
C GLU A 97 3.59 -10.60 2.82
N LYS A 98 4.75 -10.22 3.35
CA LYS A 98 5.68 -11.17 3.96
C LYS A 98 5.05 -11.85 5.18
N ARG A 99 4.31 -11.09 5.97
CA ARG A 99 3.69 -11.58 7.20
C ARG A 99 2.55 -12.54 6.93
N LEU A 100 1.77 -12.27 5.88
CA LEU A 100 0.65 -13.13 5.50
C LEU A 100 1.10 -14.42 4.83
N GLY A 101 2.26 -14.40 4.18
CA GLY A 101 2.82 -15.58 3.53
C GLY A 101 1.84 -16.22 2.55
N ASP A 102 1.58 -17.52 2.73
CA ASP A 102 0.75 -18.30 1.81
C ASP A 102 -0.69 -17.82 1.73
N ARG A 103 -1.18 -17.13 2.77
CA ARG A 103 -2.55 -16.62 2.77
C ARG A 103 -2.78 -15.60 1.66
N LEU A 104 -1.73 -14.92 1.26
CA LEU A 104 -1.80 -13.93 0.19
C LEU A 104 -1.17 -14.47 -1.10
N SER A 105 -0.03 -15.13 -1.02
CA SER A 105 0.72 -15.56 -2.20
C SER A 105 -0.09 -16.47 -3.12
N LYS A 106 -0.95 -17.30 -2.55
CA LYS A 106 -1.82 -18.18 -3.37
C LYS A 106 -2.71 -17.42 -4.34
N TRP A 107 -3.10 -16.19 -3.96
CA TRP A 107 -3.91 -15.35 -4.84
C TRP A 107 -3.06 -14.60 -5.86
N LEU A 108 -1.85 -14.20 -5.45
CA LEU A 108 -0.93 -13.48 -6.34
C LEU A 108 -0.39 -14.36 -7.45
N GLU A 109 -0.04 -15.60 -7.13
CA GLU A 109 0.55 -16.56 -8.09
C GLU A 109 -0.36 -16.85 -9.27
N ARG A 110 -1.66 -16.70 -9.10
CA ARG A 110 -2.63 -16.91 -10.19
C ARG A 110 -2.47 -15.91 -11.32
N TYR A 111 -1.92 -14.74 -11.04
CA TYR A 111 -1.89 -13.63 -11.98
C TYR A 111 -0.47 -13.11 -12.25
N GLU A 112 0.51 -13.73 -11.67
CA GLU A 112 1.91 -13.42 -11.97
C GLU A 112 2.38 -14.06 -13.26
#